data_4396169fa03bd23cdf932b5ad7409e71
#
_entry.id   4396169fa03bd23cdf932b5ad7409e71
#
_cell.length_a   1.000
_cell.length_b   1.000
_cell.length_c   1.000
_cell.angle_alpha   90.00
_cell.angle_beta   90.00
_cell.angle_gamma   90.00
#
_symmetry.space_group_name_H-M   'P 1'
#
loop_
_entity.id
_entity.type
_entity.pdbx_description
1 polymer ?
#
loop_
_entity_poly.entity_id
_entity_poly.type
_entity_poly.pdbx_seq_one_letter_code
_entity_poly.pdbx_strand_id
1 'polypeptide(L)'
;HPLVHRYWHDANVAVQDFTNEGVVVSGSWPFQVNTLVANKQPIASVVPDEGATGWADTTMLATNAKHPNCAYKWMEWSLNAKVQGDVAAWFGSVPAVPAACKGNALLTDTGCATNGFDNFDKIHFWRTPEAACSTGTCVPYSRWATDYVAVMGGR
;
A
#
# COMPACT_ATOMS: atom_id res chain seq x y z
N HIS A 1 -1.25 -6.34 -23.31
CA HIS A 1 -0.06 -5.83 -23.99
C HIS A 1 1.02 -6.93 -24.03
N PRO A 2 1.75 -7.14 -25.13
CA PRO A 2 2.70 -8.26 -25.23
C PRO A 2 3.87 -8.21 -24.24
N LEU A 3 4.15 -7.05 -23.65
CA LEU A 3 5.18 -6.88 -22.63
C LEU A 3 4.66 -7.05 -21.19
N VAL A 4 3.37 -7.26 -21.00
CA VAL A 4 2.78 -7.47 -19.68
C VAL A 4 2.65 -8.97 -19.45
N HIS A 5 3.43 -9.49 -18.48
CA HIS A 5 3.36 -10.89 -18.07
C HIS A 5 1.99 -11.20 -17.46
N ARG A 6 1.61 -10.45 -16.44
CA ARG A 6 0.26 -10.52 -15.82
C ARG A 6 -0.09 -9.22 -15.08
N TYR A 7 -1.37 -9.05 -14.79
CA TYR A 7 -1.85 -8.10 -13.79
C TYR A 7 -2.04 -8.87 -12.48
N TRP A 8 -1.12 -8.68 -11.54
CA TRP A 8 -1.17 -9.41 -10.28
C TRP A 8 -2.26 -8.83 -9.34
N HIS A 9 -2.83 -9.69 -8.52
CA HIS A 9 -3.82 -9.35 -7.50
C HIS A 9 -3.47 -9.95 -6.13
N ASP A 10 -2.38 -10.70 -6.06
CA ASP A 10 -1.80 -11.25 -4.84
C ASP A 10 -0.33 -10.84 -4.74
N ALA A 11 0.06 -10.28 -3.60
CA ALA A 11 1.40 -9.76 -3.38
C ALA A 11 2.49 -10.85 -3.48
N ASN A 12 2.19 -12.07 -3.03
CA ASN A 12 3.16 -13.17 -3.10
C ASN A 12 3.35 -13.66 -4.54
N VAL A 13 2.30 -13.61 -5.36
CA VAL A 13 2.43 -13.89 -6.80
C VAL A 13 3.35 -12.87 -7.46
N ALA A 14 3.20 -11.58 -7.13
CA ALA A 14 4.11 -10.55 -7.65
C ALA A 14 5.58 -10.78 -7.20
N VAL A 15 5.81 -11.24 -5.97
CA VAL A 15 7.16 -11.65 -5.51
C VAL A 15 7.70 -12.81 -6.35
N GLN A 16 6.89 -13.82 -6.64
CA GLN A 16 7.28 -14.97 -7.45
C GLN A 16 7.58 -14.57 -8.91
N ASP A 17 6.84 -13.61 -9.47
CA ASP A 17 7.07 -13.10 -10.82
C ASP A 17 8.48 -12.54 -10.99
N PHE A 18 8.98 -11.79 -9.99
CA PHE A 18 10.37 -11.31 -9.98
C PHE A 18 11.38 -12.44 -9.77
N THR A 19 11.05 -13.41 -8.93
CA THR A 19 12.00 -14.46 -8.53
C THR A 19 12.13 -15.55 -9.61
N ASN A 20 11.04 -15.94 -10.24
CA ASN A 20 10.96 -17.16 -11.06
C ASN A 20 10.58 -16.92 -12.52
N GLU A 21 9.88 -15.83 -12.83
CA GLU A 21 9.26 -15.62 -14.14
C GLU A 21 10.00 -14.55 -14.97
N GLY A 22 11.10 -13.99 -14.45
CA GLY A 22 11.92 -13.04 -15.18
C GLY A 22 11.28 -11.66 -15.36
N VAL A 23 10.32 -11.28 -14.54
CA VAL A 23 9.74 -9.93 -14.53
C VAL A 23 10.81 -8.95 -14.06
N VAL A 24 11.02 -7.87 -14.80
CA VAL A 24 12.06 -6.87 -14.53
C VAL A 24 11.51 -5.54 -14.01
N VAL A 25 10.22 -5.26 -14.19
CA VAL A 25 9.53 -4.05 -13.71
C VAL A 25 8.10 -4.40 -13.35
N SER A 26 7.63 -3.92 -12.20
CA SER A 26 6.23 -4.04 -11.79
C SER A 26 5.83 -2.91 -10.84
N GLY A 27 4.56 -2.54 -10.85
CA GLY A 27 3.99 -1.83 -9.70
C GLY A 27 4.02 -2.74 -8.47
N SER A 28 4.40 -2.20 -7.32
CA SER A 28 4.51 -2.99 -6.09
C SER A 28 4.21 -2.12 -4.87
N TRP A 29 3.84 -2.80 -3.78
CA TRP A 29 3.80 -2.18 -2.46
C TRP A 29 5.17 -2.34 -1.77
N PRO A 30 5.48 -1.58 -0.72
CA PRO A 30 6.70 -1.78 0.05
C PRO A 30 6.85 -3.21 0.61
N PHE A 31 5.75 -3.92 0.85
CA PHE A 31 5.76 -5.32 1.28
C PHE A 31 6.55 -6.23 0.33
N GLN A 32 6.27 -6.18 -0.98
CA GLN A 32 7.01 -7.00 -1.95
C GLN A 32 8.47 -6.59 -2.02
N VAL A 33 8.75 -5.29 -1.99
CA VAL A 33 10.12 -4.77 -2.00
C VAL A 33 10.90 -5.30 -0.79
N ASN A 34 10.36 -5.14 0.40
CA ASN A 34 11.00 -5.61 1.64
C ASN A 34 11.23 -7.13 1.62
N THR A 35 10.26 -7.90 1.12
CA THR A 35 10.37 -9.36 1.00
C THR A 35 11.48 -9.76 0.02
N LEU A 36 11.54 -9.13 -1.14
CA LEU A 36 12.56 -9.43 -2.15
C LEU A 36 13.96 -9.03 -1.67
N VAL A 37 14.10 -7.88 -1.02
CA VAL A 37 15.37 -7.44 -0.42
C VAL A 37 15.83 -8.40 0.69
N ALA A 38 14.92 -8.82 1.58
CA ALA A 38 15.22 -9.80 2.63
C ALA A 38 15.69 -11.14 2.04
N ASN A 39 15.15 -11.52 0.87
CA ASN A 39 15.57 -12.71 0.12
C ASN A 39 16.80 -12.47 -0.77
N LYS A 40 17.49 -11.33 -0.60
CA LYS A 40 18.70 -10.96 -1.35
C LYS A 40 18.52 -10.92 -2.87
N GLN A 41 17.32 -10.63 -3.32
CA GLN A 41 17.05 -10.40 -4.74
C GLN A 41 17.62 -9.03 -5.16
N PRO A 42 18.24 -8.92 -6.35
CA PRO A 42 18.88 -7.69 -6.82
C PRO A 42 17.82 -6.73 -7.38
N ILE A 43 16.99 -6.16 -6.49
CA ILE A 43 15.92 -5.23 -6.84
C ILE A 43 16.12 -3.87 -6.16
N ALA A 44 15.52 -2.86 -6.74
CA ALA A 44 15.35 -1.54 -6.16
C ALA A 44 13.93 -1.04 -6.39
N SER A 45 13.46 -0.11 -5.58
CA SER A 45 12.18 0.57 -5.77
C SER A 45 12.37 2.07 -5.92
N VAL A 46 11.45 2.69 -6.62
CA VAL A 46 11.43 4.15 -6.84
C VAL A 46 9.98 4.62 -6.85
N VAL A 47 9.74 5.77 -6.24
CA VAL A 47 8.51 6.53 -6.47
C VAL A 47 8.79 7.44 -7.66
N PRO A 48 8.08 7.30 -8.80
CA PRO A 48 8.31 8.12 -9.99
C PRO A 48 7.97 9.58 -9.73
N ASP A 49 8.39 10.47 -10.63
CA ASP A 49 8.14 11.90 -10.50
C ASP A 49 6.64 12.24 -10.60
N GLU A 50 5.88 11.43 -11.31
CA GLU A 50 4.42 11.52 -11.40
C GLU A 50 3.72 11.10 -10.09
N GLY A 51 4.45 10.53 -9.15
CA GLY A 51 3.93 10.01 -7.89
C GLY A 51 3.42 8.59 -7.97
N ALA A 52 2.89 8.12 -6.85
CA ALA A 52 2.29 6.80 -6.72
C ALA A 52 0.94 6.89 -6.02
N THR A 53 0.09 5.90 -6.25
CA THR A 53 -1.18 5.80 -5.53
C THR A 53 -0.96 5.22 -4.14
N GLY A 54 -1.76 5.65 -3.18
CA GLY A 54 -1.74 5.15 -1.82
C GLY A 54 -3.11 5.12 -1.16
N TRP A 55 -3.18 4.46 -0.03
CA TRP A 55 -4.36 4.40 0.83
C TRP A 55 -3.95 4.41 2.29
N ALA A 56 -4.91 4.61 3.17
CA ALA A 56 -4.73 4.46 4.61
C ALA A 56 -5.70 3.41 5.13
N ASP A 57 -5.18 2.40 5.82
CA ASP A 57 -6.01 1.48 6.58
C ASP A 57 -6.55 2.16 7.83
N THR A 58 -7.83 1.96 8.12
CA THR A 58 -8.50 2.64 9.21
C THR A 58 -9.18 1.64 10.15
N THR A 59 -9.15 1.93 11.45
CA THR A 59 -9.94 1.21 12.44
C THR A 59 -11.24 1.95 12.66
N MET A 60 -12.37 1.27 12.51
CA MET A 60 -13.70 1.83 12.68
C MET A 60 -14.47 1.11 13.79
N LEU A 61 -15.25 1.89 14.53
CA LEU A 61 -16.16 1.36 15.55
C LEU A 61 -17.56 1.20 14.94
N ALA A 62 -18.11 -0.01 15.00
CA ALA A 62 -19.49 -0.25 14.58
C ALA A 62 -20.47 0.49 15.48
N THR A 63 -21.56 1.06 14.90
CA THR A 63 -22.55 1.86 15.65
C THR A 63 -23.24 1.08 16.76
N ASN A 64 -23.36 -0.24 16.62
CA ASN A 64 -23.98 -1.14 17.58
C ASN A 64 -22.96 -1.99 18.36
N ALA A 65 -21.71 -1.52 18.49
CA ALA A 65 -20.68 -2.21 19.24
C ALA A 65 -21.10 -2.43 20.70
N LYS A 66 -21.05 -3.67 21.17
CA LYS A 66 -21.46 -4.03 22.55
C LYS A 66 -20.44 -3.56 23.61
N HIS A 67 -19.19 -3.38 23.21
CA HIS A 67 -18.09 -3.02 24.10
C HIS A 67 -17.27 -1.84 23.56
N PRO A 68 -17.86 -0.65 23.40
CA PRO A 68 -17.18 0.49 22.76
C PRO A 68 -15.91 0.93 23.52
N ASN A 69 -15.94 0.84 24.86
CA ASN A 69 -14.77 1.21 25.66
C ASN A 69 -13.55 0.31 25.41
N CYS A 70 -13.77 -0.98 25.14
CA CYS A 70 -12.69 -1.89 24.77
C CYS A 70 -12.13 -1.53 23.38
N ALA A 71 -13.00 -1.16 22.45
CA ALA A 71 -12.59 -0.73 21.13
C ALA A 71 -11.75 0.56 21.17
N TYR A 72 -12.17 1.55 21.96
CA TYR A 72 -11.37 2.76 22.15
C TYR A 72 -10.00 2.49 22.78
N LYS A 73 -9.93 1.62 23.80
CA LYS A 73 -8.64 1.21 24.36
C LYS A 73 -7.75 0.47 23.36
N TRP A 74 -8.33 -0.34 22.48
CA TRP A 74 -7.61 -0.95 21.40
C TRP A 74 -7.05 0.08 20.40
N MET A 75 -7.88 1.05 19.99
CA MET A 75 -7.45 2.13 19.11
C MET A 75 -6.31 2.95 19.75
N GLU A 76 -6.45 3.31 21.02
CA GLU A 76 -5.42 4.03 21.76
C GLU A 76 -4.12 3.23 21.86
N TRP A 77 -4.19 1.94 22.17
CA TRP A 77 -3.04 1.05 22.20
C TRP A 77 -2.38 0.92 20.82
N SER A 78 -3.17 0.81 19.76
CA SER A 78 -2.68 0.69 18.38
C SER A 78 -1.93 1.94 17.89
N LEU A 79 -2.12 3.10 18.51
CA LEU A 79 -1.38 4.34 18.24
C LEU A 79 -0.07 4.43 19.02
N ASN A 80 0.28 3.46 19.86
CA ASN A 80 1.58 3.44 20.51
C ASN A 80 2.70 3.34 19.48
N ALA A 81 3.74 4.15 19.59
CA ALA A 81 4.83 4.23 18.62
C ALA A 81 5.53 2.87 18.41
N LYS A 82 5.72 2.07 19.47
CA LYS A 82 6.30 0.74 19.32
C LYS A 82 5.39 -0.18 18.50
N VAL A 83 4.10 -0.20 18.82
CA VAL A 83 3.10 -1.03 18.10
C VAL A 83 3.02 -0.63 16.64
N GLN A 84 2.94 0.67 16.36
CA GLN A 84 2.93 1.21 14.99
C GLN A 84 4.19 0.82 14.22
N GLY A 85 5.36 0.90 14.84
CA GLY A 85 6.62 0.51 14.22
C GLY A 85 6.68 -0.99 13.91
N ASP A 86 6.25 -1.84 14.85
CA ASP A 86 6.23 -3.30 14.66
C ASP A 86 5.26 -3.70 13.52
N VAL A 87 4.08 -3.09 13.46
CA VAL A 87 3.11 -3.31 12.38
C VAL A 87 3.63 -2.81 11.04
N ALA A 88 4.20 -1.61 11.00
CA ALA A 88 4.77 -1.03 9.78
C ALA A 88 5.93 -1.88 9.22
N ALA A 89 6.77 -2.43 10.09
CA ALA A 89 7.86 -3.33 9.71
C ALA A 89 7.34 -4.63 9.09
N TRP A 90 6.29 -5.21 9.71
CA TRP A 90 5.70 -6.46 9.22
C TRP A 90 4.89 -6.27 7.93
N PHE A 91 4.10 -5.21 7.87
CA PHE A 91 3.19 -4.95 6.76
C PHE A 91 3.87 -4.25 5.56
N GLY A 92 5.00 -3.59 5.78
CA GLY A 92 5.65 -2.76 4.75
C GLY A 92 4.87 -1.47 4.51
N SER A 93 4.61 -0.70 5.55
CA SER A 93 3.84 0.55 5.50
C SER A 93 4.55 1.69 6.22
N VAL A 94 4.04 2.90 6.03
CA VAL A 94 4.43 4.07 6.83
C VAL A 94 3.51 4.12 8.05
N PRO A 95 4.04 4.21 9.28
CA PRO A 95 3.22 4.31 10.48
C PRO A 95 2.48 5.64 10.54
N ALA A 96 1.24 5.65 11.07
CA ALA A 96 0.48 6.87 11.31
C ALA A 96 1.10 7.76 12.39
N VAL A 97 1.93 7.18 13.25
CA VAL A 97 2.65 7.90 14.32
C VAL A 97 4.12 8.07 13.91
N PRO A 98 4.58 9.28 13.49
CA PRO A 98 5.94 9.49 13.00
C PRO A 98 7.04 9.13 14.00
N ALA A 99 6.77 9.21 15.31
CA ALA A 99 7.70 8.77 16.34
C ALA A 99 8.08 7.28 16.24
N ALA A 100 7.26 6.46 15.59
CA ALA A 100 7.53 5.04 15.34
C ALA A 100 8.69 4.81 14.35
N CYS A 101 9.06 5.82 13.57
CA CYS A 101 10.14 5.75 12.58
C CYS A 101 11.55 5.78 13.21
N LYS A 102 11.66 5.92 14.53
CA LYS A 102 12.96 5.96 15.23
C LYS A 102 12.99 5.00 16.40
N GLY A 103 14.12 4.30 16.52
CA GLY A 103 14.38 3.43 17.67
C GLY A 103 13.53 2.16 17.70
N ASN A 104 12.83 1.80 16.65
CA ASN A 104 12.13 0.53 16.53
C ASN A 104 13.07 -0.52 15.92
N ALA A 105 13.30 -1.64 16.65
CA ALA A 105 14.27 -2.65 16.24
C ALA A 105 13.87 -3.42 14.97
N LEU A 106 12.55 -3.54 14.70
CA LEU A 106 12.05 -4.26 13.54
C LEU A 106 11.98 -3.36 12.29
N LEU A 107 11.45 -2.14 12.46
CA LEU A 107 11.32 -1.19 11.36
C LEU A 107 12.69 -0.60 10.97
N THR A 108 13.60 -0.49 11.92
CA THR A 108 14.88 0.22 11.81
C THR A 108 14.72 1.72 11.51
N ASP A 109 15.78 2.50 11.66
CA ASP A 109 15.71 3.96 11.42
C ASP A 109 15.58 4.33 9.94
N THR A 110 15.76 3.39 9.03
CA THR A 110 15.61 3.57 7.57
C THR A 110 14.30 3.01 7.02
N GLY A 111 13.57 2.21 7.78
CA GLY A 111 12.38 1.52 7.31
C GLY A 111 11.27 2.43 6.83
N CYS A 112 11.03 3.54 7.53
CA CYS A 112 10.04 4.53 7.10
C CYS A 112 10.40 5.15 5.74
N ALA A 113 11.65 5.54 5.54
CA ALA A 113 12.13 6.07 4.26
C ALA A 113 11.98 5.02 3.15
N THR A 114 12.39 3.78 3.41
CA THR A 114 12.23 2.65 2.47
C THR A 114 10.77 2.41 2.10
N ASN A 115 9.85 2.58 3.05
CA ASN A 115 8.42 2.40 2.83
C ASN A 115 7.73 3.63 2.22
N GLY A 116 8.45 4.73 1.95
CA GLY A 116 7.96 5.89 1.20
C GLY A 116 7.68 7.14 2.02
N PHE A 117 8.06 7.20 3.30
CA PHE A 117 7.82 8.36 4.16
C PHE A 117 8.41 9.66 3.57
N ASP A 118 9.62 9.61 3.02
CA ASP A 118 10.31 10.77 2.46
C ASP A 118 9.71 11.26 1.12
N ASN A 119 8.83 10.47 0.51
CA ASN A 119 8.12 10.80 -0.73
C ASN A 119 6.61 10.93 -0.50
N PHE A 120 6.19 11.19 0.72
CA PHE A 120 4.77 11.21 1.08
C PHE A 120 3.97 12.29 0.35
N ASP A 121 4.61 13.39 -0.02
CA ASP A 121 4.07 14.46 -0.85
C ASP A 121 3.76 14.02 -2.29
N LYS A 122 4.41 12.97 -2.79
CA LYS A 122 4.16 12.35 -4.08
C LYS A 122 3.10 11.23 -4.04
N ILE A 123 2.52 10.93 -2.87
CA ILE A 123 1.52 9.88 -2.74
C ILE A 123 0.11 10.45 -2.93
N HIS A 124 -0.57 9.96 -3.96
CA HIS A 124 -1.93 10.32 -4.28
C HIS A 124 -2.91 9.35 -3.62
N PHE A 125 -3.54 9.79 -2.53
CA PHE A 125 -4.50 8.96 -1.80
C PHE A 125 -5.76 8.71 -2.62
N TRP A 126 -6.17 7.46 -2.62
CA TRP A 126 -7.40 7.04 -3.29
C TRP A 126 -8.63 7.75 -2.71
N ARG A 127 -9.53 8.09 -3.60
CA ARG A 127 -10.86 8.60 -3.25
C ARG A 127 -11.91 7.61 -3.73
N THR A 128 -13.02 7.54 -3.01
CA THR A 128 -14.17 6.74 -3.46
C THR A 128 -14.64 7.24 -4.82
N PRO A 129 -14.72 6.36 -5.85
CA PRO A 129 -15.25 6.77 -7.15
C PRO A 129 -16.68 7.23 -7.05
N GLU A 130 -17.02 8.33 -7.73
CA GLU A 130 -18.38 8.84 -7.79
C GLU A 130 -19.21 8.02 -8.79
N ALA A 131 -20.49 7.75 -8.45
CA ALA A 131 -21.41 7.07 -9.36
C ALA A 131 -21.76 7.95 -10.58
N ALA A 132 -21.90 9.26 -10.34
CA ALA A 132 -22.08 10.29 -11.36
C ALA A 132 -21.18 11.47 -11.03
N CYS A 133 -20.45 11.96 -12.03
CA CYS A 133 -19.53 13.07 -11.81
C CYS A 133 -20.29 14.38 -11.62
N SER A 134 -19.97 15.06 -10.53
CA SER A 134 -20.47 16.41 -10.26
C SER A 134 -19.65 17.50 -10.98
N THR A 135 -18.45 17.18 -11.46
CA THR A 135 -17.56 18.09 -12.19
C THR A 135 -16.97 17.42 -13.43
N GLY A 136 -16.55 18.21 -14.42
CA GLY A 136 -16.02 17.72 -15.68
C GLY A 136 -14.65 17.00 -15.61
N THR A 137 -14.00 16.99 -14.46
CA THR A 137 -12.70 16.33 -14.24
C THR A 137 -12.82 14.95 -13.60
N CYS A 138 -14.00 14.57 -13.14
CA CYS A 138 -14.25 13.27 -12.55
C CYS A 138 -14.43 12.19 -13.64
N VAL A 139 -14.00 10.97 -13.36
CA VAL A 139 -14.31 9.78 -14.15
C VAL A 139 -15.27 8.91 -13.34
N PRO A 140 -16.52 8.66 -13.82
CA PRO A 140 -17.51 7.92 -13.05
C PRO A 140 -17.14 6.46 -12.88
N TYR A 141 -17.58 5.84 -11.79
CA TYR A 141 -17.28 4.44 -11.48
C TYR A 141 -17.64 3.46 -12.61
N SER A 142 -18.74 3.70 -13.31
CA SER A 142 -19.14 2.89 -14.47
C SER A 142 -18.08 2.86 -15.57
N ARG A 143 -17.38 3.98 -15.78
CA ARG A 143 -16.29 4.05 -16.75
C ARG A 143 -15.08 3.26 -16.27
N TRP A 144 -14.72 3.35 -14.98
CA TRP A 144 -13.64 2.55 -14.40
C TRP A 144 -13.89 1.05 -14.57
N ALA A 145 -15.12 0.60 -14.28
CA ALA A 145 -15.51 -0.80 -14.44
C ALA A 145 -15.39 -1.26 -15.89
N THR A 146 -15.83 -0.43 -16.84
CA THR A 146 -15.72 -0.74 -18.28
C THR A 146 -14.26 -0.84 -18.74
N ASP A 147 -13.43 0.13 -18.37
CA ASP A 147 -12.03 0.16 -18.76
C ASP A 147 -11.25 -0.98 -18.09
N TYR A 148 -11.55 -1.32 -16.83
CA TYR A 148 -10.96 -2.49 -16.16
C TYR A 148 -11.27 -3.79 -16.91
N VAL A 149 -12.53 -4.01 -17.27
CA VAL A 149 -12.92 -5.22 -18.03
C VAL A 149 -12.24 -5.25 -19.41
N ALA A 150 -12.14 -4.10 -20.10
CA ALA A 150 -11.46 -4.01 -21.39
C ALA A 150 -9.96 -4.35 -21.28
N VAL A 151 -9.30 -3.90 -20.21
CA VAL A 151 -7.86 -4.17 -19.96
C VAL A 151 -7.65 -5.63 -19.55
N MET A 152 -8.49 -6.16 -18.66
CA MET A 152 -8.33 -7.52 -18.12
C MET A 152 -8.92 -8.60 -19.01
N GLY A 153 -9.98 -8.31 -19.74
CA GLY A 153 -10.69 -9.25 -20.61
C GLY A 153 -10.12 -9.39 -22.02
N GLY A 154 -9.19 -8.54 -22.40
CA GLY A 154 -8.54 -8.55 -23.71
C GLY A 154 -7.36 -9.52 -23.82
N ARG A 155 -7.32 -10.58 -23.01
CA ARG A 155 -6.29 -11.62 -22.99
C ARG A 155 -6.74 -12.86 -23.74
#